data_9ca2926c72f6122dcd7f8d97a23a0383
#
_entry.id   9ca2926c72f6122dcd7f8d97a23a0383
#
_cell.length_a   1.000
_cell.length_b   1.000
_cell.length_c   1.000
_cell.angle_alpha   90.00
_cell.angle_beta   90.00
_cell.angle_gamma   90.00
#
_symmetry.space_group_name_H-M   'P 1'
#
loop_
_entity.id
_entity.type
_entity.pdbx_description
1 polymer ?
#
loop_
_entity_poly.entity_id
_entity_poly.type
_entity_poly.pdbx_seq_one_letter_code
_entity_poly.pdbx_strand_id
1 'polypeptide(L)'
;MLEKILVCLDGSTPAERILPYIIPEAVARHSKLVLLHVIDTPESLVSLNIPGSPAVPVSTSGAAKRTFTEETTAESYLAAQAQLLAEKKLEVDYVALSGSPGETIVKYAQENDCTLIAIATHGHGGFRRFALGSTADYVVHHSAIPVLTVRR
;
A
#
# COMPACT_ATOMS: atom_id res chain seq x y z
N MET A 1 -18.72 -5.57 11.47
CA MET A 1 -17.85 -6.76 11.54
C MET A 1 -16.60 -6.48 10.71
N LEU A 2 -15.43 -6.79 11.20
CA LEU A 2 -14.20 -6.62 10.43
C LEU A 2 -13.92 -7.90 9.64
N GLU A 3 -14.52 -8.02 8.46
CA GLU A 3 -14.43 -9.26 7.66
C GLU A 3 -13.22 -9.30 6.76
N LYS A 4 -12.81 -8.15 6.21
CA LYS A 4 -11.65 -8.03 5.34
C LYS A 4 -10.85 -6.78 5.72
N ILE A 5 -9.61 -6.97 6.08
CA ILE A 5 -8.71 -5.89 6.52
C ILE A 5 -7.62 -5.69 5.47
N LEU A 6 -7.55 -4.48 4.93
CA LEU A 6 -6.47 -4.08 4.03
C LEU A 6 -5.27 -3.60 4.86
N VAL A 7 -4.14 -4.25 4.70
CA VAL A 7 -2.89 -3.92 5.41
C VAL A 7 -1.89 -3.34 4.41
N CYS A 8 -1.54 -2.08 4.58
CA CYS A 8 -0.63 -1.38 3.69
C CYS A 8 0.82 -1.58 4.13
N LEU A 9 1.63 -2.21 3.27
CA LEU A 9 3.05 -2.47 3.48
C LEU A 9 3.87 -1.90 2.32
N ASP A 10 5.01 -1.31 2.60
CA ASP A 10 5.90 -0.71 1.59
C ASP A 10 7.29 -1.38 1.54
N GLY A 11 7.44 -2.54 2.17
CA GLY A 11 8.72 -3.25 2.28
C GLY A 11 9.63 -2.73 3.38
N SER A 12 9.24 -1.68 4.10
CA SER A 12 10.03 -1.13 5.20
C SER A 12 9.64 -1.72 6.56
N THR A 13 10.61 -1.84 7.47
CA THR A 13 10.35 -2.25 8.87
C THR A 13 9.36 -1.32 9.58
N PRO A 14 9.37 0.01 9.39
CA PRO A 14 8.35 0.87 9.96
C PRO A 14 6.93 0.55 9.53
N ALA A 15 6.70 0.16 8.27
CA ALA A 15 5.36 -0.23 7.79
C ALA A 15 4.86 -1.50 8.48
N GLU A 16 5.73 -2.45 8.78
CA GLU A 16 5.39 -3.71 9.44
C GLU A 16 4.92 -3.54 10.89
N ARG A 17 5.13 -2.38 11.50
CA ARG A 17 4.67 -2.09 12.87
C ARG A 17 3.16 -2.12 13.05
N ILE A 18 2.41 -2.08 11.97
CA ILE A 18 0.96 -2.26 12.00
C ILE A 18 0.57 -3.71 12.34
N LEU A 19 1.40 -4.69 11.98
CA LEU A 19 1.08 -6.12 12.10
C LEU A 19 0.80 -6.57 13.53
N PRO A 20 1.58 -6.20 14.58
CA PRO A 20 1.30 -6.57 15.96
C PRO A 20 -0.08 -6.12 16.48
N TYR A 21 -0.64 -5.08 15.90
CA TYR A 21 -1.97 -4.57 16.27
C TYR A 21 -3.09 -5.25 15.49
N ILE A 22 -2.84 -5.60 14.23
CA ILE A 22 -3.86 -6.19 13.35
C ILE A 22 -3.97 -7.70 13.50
N ILE A 23 -2.88 -8.40 13.75
CA ILE A 23 -2.88 -9.86 13.89
C ILE A 23 -3.85 -10.35 14.98
N PRO A 24 -3.81 -9.83 16.22
CA PRO A 24 -4.73 -10.26 17.27
C PRO A 24 -6.20 -10.01 16.91
N GLU A 25 -6.50 -8.86 16.29
CA GLU A 25 -7.85 -8.52 15.86
C GLU A 25 -8.35 -9.46 14.77
N ALA A 26 -7.50 -9.73 13.77
CA ALA A 26 -7.83 -10.64 12.68
C ALA A 26 -8.08 -12.07 13.18
N VAL A 27 -7.25 -12.56 14.10
CA VAL A 27 -7.43 -13.90 14.70
C VAL A 27 -8.73 -13.95 15.51
N ALA A 28 -8.98 -12.96 16.37
CA ALA A 28 -10.16 -12.95 17.23
C ALA A 28 -11.48 -12.86 16.45
N ARG A 29 -11.47 -12.25 15.29
CA ARG A 29 -12.66 -12.01 14.45
C ARG A 29 -12.77 -12.91 13.24
N HIS A 30 -11.80 -13.80 13.02
CA HIS A 30 -11.69 -14.62 11.81
C HIS A 30 -11.70 -13.79 10.53
N SER A 31 -11.00 -12.65 10.56
CA SER A 31 -10.94 -11.71 9.44
C SER A 31 -9.90 -12.15 8.43
N LYS A 32 -10.22 -11.93 7.14
CA LYS A 32 -9.26 -12.07 6.06
C LYS A 32 -8.34 -10.86 5.99
N LEU A 33 -7.04 -11.08 5.84
CA LEU A 33 -6.07 -10.03 5.58
C LEU A 33 -5.78 -9.92 4.08
N VAL A 34 -5.66 -8.71 3.58
CA VAL A 34 -5.12 -8.42 2.26
C VAL A 34 -3.92 -7.51 2.42
N LEU A 35 -2.74 -8.01 2.08
CA LEU A 35 -1.52 -7.21 2.10
C LEU A 35 -1.39 -6.44 0.78
N LEU A 36 -1.30 -5.14 0.86
CA LEU A 36 -1.16 -4.27 -0.31
C LEU A 36 0.17 -3.51 -0.26
N HIS A 37 0.91 -3.60 -1.34
CA HIS A 37 2.04 -2.72 -1.64
C HIS A 37 1.72 -1.90 -2.88
N VAL A 38 1.82 -0.58 -2.78
CA VAL A 38 1.68 0.31 -3.93
C VAL A 38 3.06 0.83 -4.33
N ILE A 39 3.43 0.53 -5.56
CA ILE A 39 4.67 1.03 -6.18
C ILE A 39 4.37 2.42 -6.69
N ASP A 40 5.04 3.42 -6.12
CA ASP A 40 4.85 4.82 -6.49
C ASP A 40 5.37 5.07 -7.90
N THR A 41 4.46 5.35 -8.82
CA THR A 41 4.80 5.75 -10.19
C THR A 41 4.60 7.25 -10.30
N PRO A 42 5.68 8.03 -10.54
CA PRO A 42 5.56 9.47 -10.75
C PRO A 42 4.59 9.76 -11.90
N GLU A 43 3.60 10.62 -11.66
CA GLU A 43 2.61 11.03 -12.68
C GLU A 43 3.27 11.64 -13.94
N SER A 44 4.50 12.09 -13.84
CA SER A 44 5.26 12.67 -14.95
C SER A 44 5.55 11.71 -16.12
N LEU A 45 5.28 10.42 -15.97
CA LEU A 45 5.41 9.45 -17.06
C LEU A 45 4.12 9.25 -17.87
N VAL A 46 2.99 9.79 -17.43
CA VAL A 46 1.68 9.59 -18.07
C VAL A 46 1.25 10.74 -18.98
N SER A 47 1.88 11.89 -18.92
CA SER A 47 1.40 13.09 -19.64
C SER A 47 2.47 13.85 -20.40
N LEU A 48 2.91 13.31 -21.51
CA LEU A 48 3.46 14.13 -22.61
C LEU A 48 2.74 13.85 -23.93
N ASN A 49 1.42 13.73 -23.91
CA ASN A 49 0.60 13.94 -25.09
C ASN A 49 0.24 15.44 -25.19
N ILE A 50 1.22 16.26 -25.57
CA ILE A 50 0.96 17.62 -26.01
C ILE A 50 0.52 17.52 -27.47
N PRO A 51 -0.72 17.86 -27.83
CA PRO A 51 -1.15 17.87 -29.23
C PRO A 51 -0.28 18.87 -30.01
N GLY A 52 0.48 18.39 -31.00
CA GLY A 52 1.27 19.22 -31.88
C GLY A 52 2.78 19.23 -31.65
N SER A 53 3.31 18.47 -30.70
CA SER A 53 4.76 18.30 -30.51
C SER A 53 5.25 17.03 -31.22
N PRO A 54 6.39 17.06 -31.96
CA PRO A 54 6.94 15.84 -32.53
C PRO A 54 7.30 14.87 -31.40
N ALA A 55 6.82 13.62 -31.52
CA ALA A 55 7.10 12.58 -30.57
C ALA A 55 8.62 12.37 -30.44
N VAL A 56 9.20 12.81 -29.34
CA VAL A 56 10.56 12.45 -28.97
C VAL A 56 10.45 11.02 -28.41
N PRO A 57 11.15 10.03 -28.99
CA PRO A 57 11.14 8.68 -28.44
C PRO A 57 11.87 8.72 -27.10
N VAL A 58 11.13 8.88 -26.02
CA VAL A 58 11.65 8.63 -24.67
C VAL A 58 11.91 7.12 -24.62
N SER A 59 13.18 6.77 -24.40
CA SER A 59 13.62 5.38 -24.29
C SER A 59 12.86 4.70 -23.15
N THR A 60 11.75 4.08 -23.47
CA THR A 60 10.84 3.38 -22.55
C THR A 60 11.45 2.11 -21.92
N SER A 61 12.60 1.67 -22.43
CA SER A 61 13.23 0.43 -21.98
C SER A 61 13.70 0.47 -20.52
N GLY A 62 14.17 1.63 -20.05
CA GLY A 62 14.65 1.77 -18.66
C GLY A 62 13.53 1.85 -17.63
N ALA A 63 12.46 2.58 -17.94
CA ALA A 63 11.31 2.73 -17.04
C ALA A 63 10.52 1.43 -16.94
N ALA A 64 10.21 0.78 -18.06
CA ALA A 64 9.52 -0.51 -18.09
C ALA A 64 10.31 -1.61 -17.34
N LYS A 65 11.63 -1.64 -17.49
CA LYS A 65 12.48 -2.61 -16.78
C LYS A 65 12.54 -2.35 -15.27
N ARG A 66 12.54 -1.09 -14.84
CA ARG A 66 12.48 -0.72 -13.40
C ARG A 66 11.16 -1.15 -12.80
N THR A 67 10.04 -0.79 -13.41
CA THR A 67 8.70 -1.16 -12.93
C THR A 67 8.55 -2.67 -12.79
N PHE A 68 8.96 -3.45 -13.76
CA PHE A 68 8.92 -4.91 -13.70
C PHE A 68 9.76 -5.48 -12.54
N THR A 69 10.96 -4.93 -12.31
CA THR A 69 11.83 -5.36 -11.20
C THR A 69 11.23 -4.98 -9.85
N GLU A 70 10.65 -3.78 -9.73
CA GLU A 70 10.00 -3.31 -8.52
C GLU A 70 8.74 -4.12 -8.19
N GLU A 71 7.92 -4.44 -9.19
CA GLU A 71 6.75 -5.32 -9.04
C GLU A 71 7.16 -6.72 -8.56
N THR A 72 8.14 -7.34 -9.19
CA THR A 72 8.65 -8.67 -8.80
C THR A 72 9.20 -8.66 -7.36
N THR A 73 9.89 -7.59 -6.98
CA THR A 73 10.42 -7.42 -5.62
C THR A 73 9.30 -7.22 -4.61
N ALA A 74 8.30 -6.40 -4.93
CA ALA A 74 7.14 -6.15 -4.10
C ALA A 74 6.31 -7.43 -3.89
N GLU A 75 6.04 -8.17 -4.95
CA GLU A 75 5.32 -9.44 -4.87
C GLU A 75 6.07 -10.48 -4.02
N SER A 76 7.38 -10.61 -4.20
CA SER A 76 8.20 -11.54 -3.41
C SER A 76 8.19 -11.18 -1.92
N TYR A 77 8.25 -9.90 -1.62
CA TYR A 77 8.16 -9.40 -0.24
C TYR A 77 6.78 -9.72 0.37
N LEU A 78 5.70 -9.40 -0.34
CA LEU A 78 4.35 -9.65 0.13
C LEU A 78 4.06 -11.14 0.30
N ALA A 79 4.55 -11.98 -0.62
CA ALA A 79 4.41 -13.43 -0.53
C ALA A 79 5.09 -13.99 0.73
N ALA A 80 6.28 -13.51 1.05
CA ALA A 80 6.99 -13.90 2.27
C ALA A 80 6.22 -13.48 3.54
N GLN A 81 5.69 -12.26 3.57
CA GLN A 81 4.87 -11.79 4.69
C GLN A 81 3.56 -12.59 4.82
N ALA A 82 2.90 -12.87 3.70
CA ALA A 82 1.68 -13.66 3.68
C ALA A 82 1.92 -15.09 4.22
N GLN A 83 3.04 -15.71 3.86
CA GLN A 83 3.41 -17.03 4.36
C GLN A 83 3.60 -17.03 5.89
N LEU A 84 4.32 -16.04 6.43
CA LEU A 84 4.51 -15.90 7.88
C LEU A 84 3.19 -15.70 8.64
N LEU A 85 2.25 -14.98 8.05
CA LEU A 85 0.93 -14.76 8.64
C LEU A 85 0.03 -15.99 8.51
N ALA A 86 0.12 -16.75 7.42
CA ALA A 86 -0.60 -18.00 7.23
C ALA A 86 -0.22 -19.06 8.28
N GLU A 87 1.03 -19.08 8.73
CA GLU A 87 1.47 -19.94 9.85
C GLU A 87 0.72 -19.66 11.16
N LYS A 88 0.15 -18.48 11.31
CA LYS A 88 -0.71 -18.04 12.42
C LYS A 88 -2.19 -18.41 12.23
N LYS A 89 -2.52 -19.22 11.22
CA LYS A 89 -3.88 -19.62 10.84
C LYS A 89 -4.76 -18.46 10.38
N LEU A 90 -4.15 -17.45 9.81
CA LEU A 90 -4.84 -16.32 9.17
C LEU A 90 -5.07 -16.62 7.69
N GLU A 91 -6.23 -16.22 7.18
CA GLU A 91 -6.49 -16.17 5.75
C GLU A 91 -5.85 -14.90 5.20
N VAL A 92 -4.89 -15.04 4.31
CA VAL A 92 -4.10 -13.91 3.80
C VAL A 92 -4.00 -13.95 2.28
N ASP A 93 -4.43 -12.87 1.64
CA ASP A 93 -4.13 -12.58 0.24
C ASP A 93 -3.11 -11.43 0.16
N TYR A 94 -2.50 -11.24 -0.99
CA TYR A 94 -1.61 -10.10 -1.23
C TYR A 94 -1.70 -9.60 -2.67
N VAL A 95 -1.41 -8.32 -2.86
CA VAL A 95 -1.42 -7.68 -4.17
C VAL A 95 -0.41 -6.54 -4.21
N ALA A 96 0.36 -6.46 -5.30
CA ALA A 96 1.19 -5.31 -5.62
C ALA A 96 0.53 -4.52 -6.76
N LEU A 97 0.39 -3.22 -6.59
CA LEU A 97 -0.21 -2.32 -7.57
C LEU A 97 0.73 -1.14 -7.82
N SER A 98 0.66 -0.57 -9.02
CA SER A 98 1.39 0.64 -9.38
C SER A 98 0.44 1.84 -9.40
N GLY A 99 0.89 2.99 -8.94
CA GLY A 99 0.10 4.22 -8.96
C GLY A 99 0.46 5.20 -7.86
N SER A 100 -0.40 6.19 -7.65
CA SER A 100 -0.34 7.10 -6.50
C SER A 100 -0.76 6.35 -5.23
N PRO A 101 0.11 6.21 -4.22
CA PRO A 101 -0.14 5.30 -3.10
C PRO A 101 -1.47 5.56 -2.38
N GLY A 102 -1.74 6.79 -1.98
CA GLY A 102 -2.96 7.13 -1.23
C GLY A 102 -4.24 6.83 -2.00
N GLU A 103 -4.31 7.26 -3.25
CA GLU A 103 -5.47 7.02 -4.13
C GLU A 103 -5.68 5.53 -4.41
N THR A 104 -4.60 4.81 -4.70
CA THR A 104 -4.64 3.38 -5.00
C THR A 104 -5.15 2.58 -3.79
N ILE A 105 -4.71 2.92 -2.57
CA ILE A 105 -5.18 2.29 -1.34
C ILE A 105 -6.67 2.50 -1.14
N VAL A 106 -7.13 3.75 -1.23
CA VAL A 106 -8.55 4.08 -1.01
C VAL A 106 -9.44 3.40 -2.05
N LYS A 107 -9.05 3.48 -3.31
CA LYS A 107 -9.77 2.85 -4.42
C LYS A 107 -9.83 1.34 -4.26
N TYR A 108 -8.71 0.68 -4.01
CA TYR A 108 -8.66 -0.76 -3.81
C TYR A 108 -9.56 -1.22 -2.66
N ALA A 109 -9.50 -0.51 -1.53
CA ALA A 109 -10.30 -0.83 -0.35
C ALA A 109 -11.81 -0.79 -0.64
N GLN A 110 -12.27 0.22 -1.39
CA GLN A 110 -13.67 0.37 -1.78
C GLN A 110 -14.12 -0.68 -2.78
N GLU A 111 -13.32 -0.93 -3.83
CA GLU A 111 -13.66 -1.88 -4.90
C GLU A 111 -13.62 -3.35 -4.44
N ASN A 112 -12.92 -3.64 -3.35
CA ASN A 112 -12.75 -4.99 -2.83
C ASN A 112 -13.46 -5.24 -1.50
N ASP A 113 -14.43 -4.40 -1.12
CA ASP A 113 -15.25 -4.54 0.08
C ASP A 113 -14.44 -4.70 1.37
N CYS A 114 -13.32 -3.97 1.48
CA CYS A 114 -12.56 -3.96 2.71
C CYS A 114 -13.32 -3.20 3.80
N THR A 115 -13.27 -3.69 5.02
CA THR A 115 -14.00 -3.13 6.16
C THR A 115 -13.11 -2.34 7.12
N LEU A 116 -11.80 -2.41 6.94
CA LEU A 116 -10.80 -1.65 7.66
C LEU A 116 -9.56 -1.47 6.79
N ILE A 117 -8.95 -0.29 6.83
CA ILE A 117 -7.61 -0.04 6.30
C ILE A 117 -6.65 0.10 7.48
N ALA A 118 -5.56 -0.63 7.46
CA ALA A 118 -4.51 -0.59 8.48
C ALA A 118 -3.19 -0.10 7.85
N ILE A 119 -2.67 1.02 8.35
CA ILE A 119 -1.48 1.66 7.81
C ILE A 119 -0.60 2.22 8.93
N ALA A 120 0.71 1.97 8.87
CA ALA A 120 1.66 2.62 9.75
C ALA A 120 2.08 3.97 9.18
N THR A 121 2.30 4.93 10.07
CA THR A 121 2.75 6.26 9.69
C THR A 121 4.25 6.39 9.90
N HIS A 122 4.95 7.00 8.93
CA HIS A 122 6.36 7.32 9.08
C HIS A 122 6.51 8.66 9.81
N GLY A 123 7.10 8.63 11.00
CA GLY A 123 7.59 9.83 11.65
C GLY A 123 8.98 10.19 11.12
N HIS A 124 9.10 10.71 9.90
CA HIS A 124 10.37 11.22 9.39
C HIS A 124 10.56 12.69 9.78
N GLY A 125 11.59 12.94 10.58
CA GLY A 125 12.22 14.25 10.71
C GLY A 125 11.62 15.20 11.74
N GLY A 126 12.43 15.58 12.68
CA GLY A 126 12.46 16.47 13.82
C GLY A 126 11.54 17.68 13.92
N PHE A 127 10.87 18.15 12.89
CA PHE A 127 10.00 19.32 12.93
C PHE A 127 8.52 19.07 12.62
N ARG A 128 8.14 17.88 12.18
CA ARG A 128 6.75 17.53 11.86
C ARG A 128 6.20 16.46 12.80
N ARG A 129 6.21 16.73 14.09
CA ARG A 129 5.65 15.83 15.13
C ARG A 129 4.17 15.48 14.95
N PHE A 130 3.49 16.15 14.02
CA PHE A 130 2.05 16.00 13.78
C PHE A 130 1.68 15.48 12.39
N ALA A 131 2.64 15.24 11.50
CA ALA A 131 2.36 14.75 10.16
C ALA A 131 2.23 13.23 10.15
N LEU A 132 1.12 12.74 9.61
CA LEU A 132 0.87 11.30 9.39
C LEU A 132 1.72 10.72 8.25
N GLY A 133 2.41 11.54 7.47
CA GLY A 133 3.00 11.19 6.19
C GLY A 133 1.97 11.32 5.05
N SER A 134 2.43 11.62 3.84
CA SER A 134 1.54 11.99 2.72
C SER A 134 0.52 10.89 2.39
N THR A 135 0.93 9.64 2.36
CA THR A 135 0.05 8.51 2.04
C THR A 135 -0.99 8.27 3.14
N ALA A 136 -0.56 8.19 4.40
CA ALA A 136 -1.49 7.95 5.51
C ALA A 136 -2.45 9.14 5.69
N ASP A 137 -1.96 10.37 5.52
CA ASP A 137 -2.78 11.58 5.57
C ASP A 137 -3.86 11.56 4.48
N TYR A 138 -3.49 11.24 3.24
CA TYR A 138 -4.44 11.09 2.15
C TYR A 138 -5.51 10.03 2.46
N VAL A 139 -5.09 8.85 2.91
CA VAL A 139 -6.02 7.74 3.22
C VAL A 139 -7.01 8.14 4.33
N VAL A 140 -6.54 8.77 5.40
CA VAL A 140 -7.40 9.22 6.50
C VAL A 140 -8.43 10.26 6.05
N HIS A 141 -8.06 11.16 5.14
CA HIS A 141 -8.96 12.21 4.69
C HIS A 141 -9.95 11.78 3.60
N HIS A 142 -9.61 10.76 2.80
CA HIS A 142 -10.40 10.38 1.63
C HIS A 142 -11.11 9.03 1.76
N SER A 143 -10.78 8.23 2.78
CA SER A 143 -11.43 6.94 2.98
C SER A 143 -12.82 7.08 3.60
N ALA A 144 -13.80 6.40 3.00
CA ALA A 144 -15.10 6.16 3.62
C ALA A 144 -15.09 4.94 4.57
N ILE A 145 -13.99 4.18 4.58
CA ILE A 145 -13.78 2.99 5.40
C ILE A 145 -12.96 3.40 6.63
N PRO A 146 -13.21 2.85 7.83
CA PRO A 146 -12.40 3.09 9.01
C PRO A 146 -10.90 2.86 8.75
N VAL A 147 -10.06 3.72 9.30
CA VAL A 147 -8.61 3.65 9.13
C VAL A 147 -7.94 3.51 10.49
N LEU A 148 -7.17 2.44 10.67
CA LEU A 148 -6.29 2.26 11.82
C LEU A 148 -4.89 2.75 11.45
N THR A 149 -4.40 3.72 12.18
CA THR A 149 -3.03 4.22 12.03
C THR A 149 -2.21 3.92 13.26
N VAL A 150 -0.98 3.45 13.06
CA VAL A 150 -0.01 3.28 14.14
C VAL A 150 1.14 4.25 13.92
N ARG A 151 1.40 5.08 14.91
CA ARG A 151 2.54 6.00 14.94
C ARG A 151 3.77 5.32 15.49
N ARG A 152 4.92 5.79 15.04
CA ARG A 152 6.23 5.43 15.59
C ARG A 152 6.43 6.04 16.96
#